data_415cdb9c0ea9210a592072dac2cb4d7a
#
_entry.id   415cdb9c0ea9210a592072dac2cb4d7a
#
_cell.length_a   1.000
_cell.length_b   1.000
_cell.length_c   1.000
_cell.angle_alpha   90.00
_cell.angle_beta   90.00
_cell.angle_gamma   90.00
#
_symmetry.space_group_name_H-M   'P 1'
#
loop_
_entity.id
_entity.type
_entity.pdbx_description
1 polymer ?
#
loop_
_entity_poly.entity_id
_entity_poly.type
_entity_poly.pdbx_seq_one_letter_code
_entity_poly.pdbx_strand_id
1 'polypeptide(L)'
;MKSLLLTLTTLLSLPVFADETARPDLPPLIQVNAALSSNINVLTAETGVKLEQSNQRQWEAGNHEFNLRAGSAQRHVVNSGLQLKEWDIALERPVRLFGKSRLDSDIGAEVVARAEYALGDARHEAGRTLLHLWFNWQREQAQLEQWQRQVEILKQQAQMTEKRLLAGDVPRMELNQAQAAIAQAEVSQQQAQTRSELAAVELRRQFPALVLPQHPGTAEPQPLDHNLDYWESRFLSDNHRLGMAHSDSRIQQLLAQRSRADRLPDPTLGVRYSSEMGGNERVTGVYLTVPFSLGLRAAKAEGLGYQAEIAAEREASVKQQLQNDIYGTYTQATGSYAAWRQAHAAAISTRQNAELVARAYSLGENGLPEVLNSRRLALESSLAETVARFDANETRYRLLLDTHQLWPLEDSHAQR
;
A
#
# COMPACT_ATOMS: atom_id res chain seq x y z
N MET A 1 -17.66 55.11 -43.80
CA MET A 1 -17.28 53.69 -43.94
C MET A 1 -17.01 53.19 -42.52
N LYS A 2 -17.88 52.33 -41.99
CA LYS A 2 -17.94 51.93 -40.61
C LYS A 2 -17.15 50.62 -40.44
N SER A 3 -16.10 50.66 -39.60
CA SER A 3 -15.31 49.49 -39.21
C SER A 3 -16.04 48.76 -38.10
N LEU A 4 -16.37 47.48 -38.31
CA LEU A 4 -16.98 46.57 -37.33
C LEU A 4 -15.84 45.87 -36.56
N LEU A 5 -15.69 46.18 -35.27
CA LEU A 5 -14.80 45.44 -34.34
C LEU A 5 -15.57 44.21 -33.85
N LEU A 6 -15.08 43.03 -34.22
CA LEU A 6 -15.57 41.75 -33.71
C LEU A 6 -14.78 41.40 -32.45
N THR A 7 -15.38 41.54 -31.27
CA THR A 7 -14.80 41.08 -29.99
C THR A 7 -15.05 39.58 -29.85
N LEU A 8 -13.97 38.79 -29.94
CA LEU A 8 -13.98 37.36 -29.70
C LEU A 8 -13.87 37.10 -28.16
N THR A 9 -15.02 36.83 -27.53
CA THR A 9 -15.07 36.39 -26.14
C THR A 9 -14.68 34.92 -26.06
N THR A 10 -13.42 34.65 -25.66
CA THR A 10 -12.95 33.31 -25.25
C THR A 10 -13.59 32.97 -23.91
N LEU A 11 -14.57 32.07 -23.91
CA LEU A 11 -15.03 31.39 -22.71
C LEU A 11 -13.87 30.49 -22.23
N LEU A 12 -13.19 30.88 -21.15
CA LEU A 12 -12.36 29.98 -20.35
C LEU A 12 -13.32 28.98 -19.68
N SER A 13 -13.42 27.78 -20.22
CA SER A 13 -13.97 26.64 -19.51
C SER A 13 -13.01 26.27 -18.38
N LEU A 14 -13.33 26.77 -17.18
CA LEU A 14 -12.74 26.22 -15.95
C LEU A 14 -13.11 24.74 -15.89
N PRO A 15 -12.17 23.83 -15.61
CA PRO A 15 -12.52 22.46 -15.33
C PRO A 15 -13.43 22.50 -14.09
N VAL A 16 -14.69 22.10 -14.27
CA VAL A 16 -15.57 21.74 -13.16
C VAL A 16 -14.88 20.53 -12.51
N PHE A 17 -14.16 20.78 -11.42
CA PHE A 17 -13.82 19.71 -10.48
C PHE A 17 -15.17 19.15 -10.05
N ALA A 18 -15.47 17.93 -10.50
CA ALA A 18 -16.62 17.19 -10.03
C ALA A 18 -16.61 17.27 -8.51
N ASP A 19 -17.72 17.73 -7.97
CA ASP A 19 -17.99 17.83 -6.55
C ASP A 19 -17.57 16.51 -5.87
N GLU A 20 -16.41 16.54 -5.22
CA GLU A 20 -15.95 15.45 -4.38
C GLU A 20 -16.94 15.45 -3.22
N THR A 21 -18.03 14.67 -3.36
CA THR A 21 -19.05 14.53 -2.34
C THR A 21 -18.33 14.29 -1.02
N ALA A 22 -18.31 15.32 -0.19
CA ALA A 22 -17.62 15.31 1.07
C ALA A 22 -18.08 14.07 1.86
N ARG A 23 -17.24 13.05 1.96
CA ARG A 23 -17.51 11.85 2.75
C ARG A 23 -17.16 12.19 4.19
N PRO A 24 -18.17 12.49 5.04
CA PRO A 24 -17.92 13.06 6.36
C PRO A 24 -17.18 12.11 7.30
N ASP A 25 -17.19 10.83 6.99
CA ASP A 25 -16.56 9.75 7.75
C ASP A 25 -15.11 9.46 7.33
N LEU A 26 -14.59 10.15 6.31
CA LEU A 26 -13.19 10.02 5.87
C LEU A 26 -12.36 11.26 6.26
N PRO A 27 -11.03 11.09 6.39
CA PRO A 27 -10.16 12.23 6.59
C PRO A 27 -10.11 13.12 5.33
N PRO A 28 -9.88 14.44 5.47
CA PRO A 28 -9.73 15.34 4.34
C PRO A 28 -8.58 14.92 3.41
N LEU A 29 -8.79 14.96 2.09
CA LEU A 29 -7.82 14.49 1.08
C LEU A 29 -6.42 15.12 1.24
N ILE A 30 -6.36 16.41 1.60
CA ILE A 30 -5.09 17.10 1.85
C ILE A 30 -4.30 16.42 2.97
N GLN A 31 -4.96 16.01 4.05
CA GLN A 31 -4.32 15.31 5.16
C GLN A 31 -3.94 13.88 4.78
N VAL A 32 -4.75 13.19 3.98
CA VAL A 32 -4.42 11.85 3.42
C VAL A 32 -3.15 11.93 2.60
N ASN A 33 -3.07 12.86 1.64
CA ASN A 33 -1.88 13.01 0.79
C ASN A 33 -0.63 13.33 1.61
N ALA A 34 -0.72 14.22 2.60
CA ALA A 34 0.41 14.54 3.50
C ALA A 34 0.82 13.32 4.35
N ALA A 35 -0.14 12.54 4.84
CA ALA A 35 0.11 11.35 5.64
C ALA A 35 0.77 10.24 4.82
N LEU A 36 0.33 10.01 3.59
CA LEU A 36 0.89 8.99 2.70
C LEU A 36 2.27 9.38 2.19
N SER A 37 2.48 10.63 1.77
CA SER A 37 3.80 11.09 1.31
C SER A 37 4.88 11.11 2.40
N SER A 38 4.51 11.19 3.67
CA SER A 38 5.43 11.10 4.81
C SER A 38 5.60 9.68 5.36
N ASN A 39 4.87 8.70 4.83
CA ASN A 39 4.96 7.32 5.29
C ASN A 39 6.32 6.70 4.93
N ILE A 40 6.96 6.03 5.91
CA ILE A 40 8.32 5.50 5.74
C ILE A 40 8.41 4.44 4.63
N ASN A 41 7.39 3.61 4.44
CA ASN A 41 7.37 2.60 3.39
C ASN A 41 7.28 3.24 2.00
N VAL A 42 6.49 4.31 1.86
CA VAL A 42 6.37 5.09 0.62
C VAL A 42 7.70 5.77 0.30
N LEU A 43 8.33 6.46 1.28
CA LEU A 43 9.65 7.08 1.11
C LEU A 43 10.74 6.06 0.75
N THR A 44 10.67 4.87 1.33
CA THR A 44 11.59 3.77 1.00
C THR A 44 11.40 3.32 -0.46
N ALA A 45 10.16 3.15 -0.91
CA ALA A 45 9.85 2.77 -2.28
C ALA A 45 10.25 3.87 -3.29
N GLU A 46 10.05 5.15 -2.97
CA GLU A 46 10.55 6.28 -3.79
C GLU A 46 12.07 6.27 -3.94
N THR A 47 12.78 5.93 -2.85
CA THR A 47 14.24 5.77 -2.90
C THR A 47 14.62 4.54 -3.74
N GLY A 48 13.79 3.49 -3.69
CA GLY A 48 13.91 2.30 -4.55
C GLY A 48 13.84 2.65 -6.04
N VAL A 49 12.90 3.50 -6.45
CA VAL A 49 12.83 3.98 -7.86
C VAL A 49 14.12 4.69 -8.27
N LYS A 50 14.67 5.57 -7.42
CA LYS A 50 15.95 6.26 -7.69
C LYS A 50 17.12 5.28 -7.79
N LEU A 51 17.14 4.23 -6.97
CA LEU A 51 18.12 3.16 -7.03
C LEU A 51 18.05 2.46 -8.40
N GLU A 52 16.84 2.04 -8.82
CA GLU A 52 16.69 1.32 -10.10
C GLU A 52 16.97 2.22 -11.32
N GLN A 53 16.70 3.50 -11.25
CA GLN A 53 17.16 4.48 -12.26
C GLN A 53 18.70 4.55 -12.33
N SER A 54 19.39 4.39 -11.21
CA SER A 54 20.86 4.28 -11.21
C SER A 54 21.34 2.96 -11.81
N ASN A 55 20.65 1.86 -11.49
CA ASN A 55 20.92 0.53 -12.06
C ASN A 55 20.66 0.50 -13.58
N GLN A 56 19.60 1.18 -14.05
CA GLN A 56 19.35 1.35 -15.48
C GLN A 56 20.55 1.98 -16.20
N ARG A 57 21.12 3.07 -15.65
CA ARG A 57 22.33 3.69 -16.22
C ARG A 57 23.52 2.74 -16.23
N GLN A 58 23.63 1.82 -15.24
CA GLN A 58 24.67 0.79 -15.22
C GLN A 58 24.44 -0.25 -16.34
N TRP A 59 23.20 -0.67 -16.59
CA TRP A 59 22.86 -1.56 -17.70
C TRP A 59 23.20 -0.91 -19.05
N GLU A 60 22.87 0.35 -19.22
CA GLU A 60 23.16 1.13 -20.45
C GLU A 60 24.67 1.27 -20.68
N ALA A 61 25.43 1.63 -19.65
CA ALA A 61 26.89 1.73 -19.71
C ALA A 61 27.56 0.39 -19.99
N GLY A 62 27.07 -0.69 -19.34
CA GLY A 62 27.61 -2.03 -19.43
C GLY A 62 29.04 -2.15 -18.87
N ASN A 63 29.56 -3.38 -18.86
CA ASN A 63 30.89 -3.69 -18.33
C ASN A 63 31.99 -3.54 -19.39
N HIS A 64 31.97 -2.42 -20.16
CA HIS A 64 32.87 -2.22 -21.28
C HIS A 64 33.87 -1.09 -20.97
N GLU A 65 34.59 -1.23 -19.86
CA GLU A 65 35.56 -0.25 -19.39
C GLU A 65 36.87 -0.33 -20.19
N PHE A 66 37.61 0.77 -20.21
CA PHE A 66 38.97 0.78 -20.70
C PHE A 66 39.89 0.16 -19.63
N ASN A 67 40.67 -0.82 -20.00
CA ASN A 67 41.72 -1.41 -19.18
C ASN A 67 43.09 -0.93 -19.65
N LEU A 68 43.83 -0.26 -18.78
CA LEU A 68 45.22 0.06 -18.99
C LEU A 68 46.11 -0.98 -18.31
N ARG A 69 46.93 -1.67 -19.09
CA ARG A 69 47.92 -2.63 -18.59
C ARG A 69 49.30 -2.06 -18.80
N ALA A 70 50.11 -2.10 -17.78
CA ALA A 70 51.57 -1.78 -17.88
C ALA A 70 52.34 -2.98 -17.35
N GLY A 71 53.34 -3.39 -18.09
CA GLY A 71 54.22 -4.50 -17.77
C GLY A 71 55.70 -4.10 -17.77
N SER A 72 56.49 -4.76 -16.95
CA SER A 72 57.95 -4.68 -17.00
C SER A 72 58.53 -6.08 -16.97
N ALA A 73 59.50 -6.37 -17.84
CA ALA A 73 60.15 -7.68 -17.93
C ALA A 73 61.67 -7.50 -18.04
N GLN A 74 62.39 -8.55 -17.65
CA GLN A 74 63.83 -8.65 -17.86
C GLN A 74 64.08 -9.83 -18.76
N ARG A 75 64.62 -9.55 -19.97
CA ARG A 75 65.04 -10.58 -20.92
C ARG A 75 66.49 -11.01 -20.60
N HIS A 76 66.67 -12.31 -20.44
CA HIS A 76 67.99 -12.90 -20.35
C HIS A 76 68.30 -13.60 -21.69
N VAL A 77 69.31 -13.15 -22.37
CA VAL A 77 69.77 -13.73 -23.67
C VAL A 77 70.74 -14.87 -23.37
N VAL A 78 70.29 -16.10 -23.50
CA VAL A 78 71.04 -17.31 -23.10
C VAL A 78 72.41 -17.43 -23.74
N ASN A 79 72.53 -17.10 -25.02
CA ASN A 79 73.79 -17.26 -25.77
C ASN A 79 74.86 -16.18 -25.47
N SER A 80 74.48 -15.02 -24.97
CA SER A 80 75.38 -13.88 -24.73
C SER A 80 75.47 -13.49 -23.24
N GLY A 81 74.60 -14.03 -22.38
CA GLY A 81 74.52 -13.66 -20.96
C GLY A 81 73.94 -12.22 -20.73
N LEU A 82 73.52 -11.51 -21.76
CA LEU A 82 72.98 -10.17 -21.64
C LEU A 82 71.64 -10.13 -20.94
N GLN A 83 71.47 -9.18 -20.01
CA GLN A 83 70.22 -8.89 -19.34
C GLN A 83 69.67 -7.57 -19.88
N LEU A 84 68.51 -7.63 -20.49
CA LEU A 84 67.85 -6.46 -21.14
C LEU A 84 66.55 -6.14 -20.42
N LYS A 85 66.35 -4.86 -20.07
CA LYS A 85 65.08 -4.41 -19.46
C LYS A 85 64.09 -4.08 -20.56
N GLU A 86 62.89 -4.57 -20.40
CA GLU A 86 61.78 -4.34 -21.34
C GLU A 86 60.57 -3.81 -20.58
N TRP A 87 59.70 -3.10 -21.26
CA TRP A 87 58.44 -2.66 -20.72
C TRP A 87 57.37 -2.61 -21.80
N ASP A 88 56.12 -2.76 -21.42
CA ASP A 88 54.97 -2.63 -22.31
C ASP A 88 53.84 -1.87 -21.65
N ILE A 89 53.07 -1.18 -22.45
CA ILE A 89 51.84 -0.54 -22.13
C ILE A 89 50.78 -1.03 -23.14
N ALA A 90 49.61 -1.40 -22.66
CA ALA A 90 48.45 -1.74 -23.49
C ALA A 90 47.19 -1.06 -22.98
N LEU A 91 46.41 -0.50 -23.89
CA LEU A 91 45.07 0.00 -23.66
C LEU A 91 44.08 -0.92 -24.39
N GLU A 92 43.14 -1.50 -23.65
CA GLU A 92 42.18 -2.43 -24.22
C GLU A 92 40.74 -2.12 -23.77
N ARG A 93 39.77 -2.49 -24.61
CA ARG A 93 38.37 -2.33 -24.29
C ARG A 93 37.53 -3.47 -24.87
N PRO A 94 36.63 -4.13 -24.08
CA PRO A 94 35.62 -5.02 -24.62
C PRO A 94 34.66 -4.24 -25.53
N VAL A 95 34.25 -4.85 -26.66
CA VAL A 95 33.32 -4.26 -27.62
C VAL A 95 32.02 -5.04 -27.57
N ARG A 96 30.95 -4.37 -27.11
CA ARG A 96 29.63 -4.98 -27.05
C ARG A 96 29.14 -5.32 -28.46
N LEU A 97 28.79 -6.59 -28.71
CA LEU A 97 28.26 -7.03 -30.00
C LEU A 97 26.83 -6.54 -30.22
N PHE A 98 26.43 -6.53 -31.51
CA PHE A 98 25.13 -6.00 -31.94
C PHE A 98 23.95 -6.66 -31.19
N GLY A 99 22.92 -5.87 -30.87
CA GLY A 99 21.70 -6.29 -30.19
C GLY A 99 21.78 -6.40 -28.68
N LYS A 100 22.97 -6.60 -28.08
CA LYS A 100 23.13 -6.73 -26.63
C LYS A 100 22.84 -5.41 -25.89
N SER A 101 23.26 -4.28 -26.46
CA SER A 101 23.00 -2.96 -25.89
C SER A 101 21.51 -2.66 -25.77
N ARG A 102 20.72 -3.08 -26.77
CA ARG A 102 19.26 -2.92 -26.71
C ARG A 102 18.65 -3.77 -25.60
N LEU A 103 19.05 -5.03 -25.48
CA LEU A 103 18.57 -5.90 -24.41
C LEU A 103 18.95 -5.37 -23.03
N ASP A 104 20.17 -4.83 -22.88
CA ASP A 104 20.63 -4.21 -21.62
C ASP A 104 19.79 -2.97 -21.28
N SER A 105 19.45 -2.12 -22.29
CA SER A 105 18.55 -0.98 -22.11
C SER A 105 17.13 -1.41 -21.78
N ASP A 106 16.58 -2.43 -22.45
CA ASP A 106 15.24 -2.97 -22.18
C ASP A 106 15.15 -3.56 -20.77
N ILE A 107 16.20 -4.26 -20.28
CA ILE A 107 16.28 -4.74 -18.89
C ILE A 107 16.29 -3.55 -17.93
N GLY A 108 17.12 -2.54 -18.19
CA GLY A 108 17.19 -1.34 -17.38
C GLY A 108 15.85 -0.62 -17.26
N ALA A 109 15.13 -0.47 -18.37
CA ALA A 109 13.79 0.14 -18.37
C ALA A 109 12.79 -0.67 -17.54
N GLU A 110 12.82 -2.01 -17.67
CA GLU A 110 11.87 -2.90 -16.99
C GLU A 110 12.10 -2.95 -15.46
N VAL A 111 13.35 -2.87 -14.98
CA VAL A 111 13.60 -2.80 -13.54
C VAL A 111 13.11 -1.48 -12.93
N VAL A 112 13.16 -0.36 -13.67
CA VAL A 112 12.57 0.91 -13.24
C VAL A 112 11.05 0.81 -13.20
N ALA A 113 10.41 0.28 -14.25
CA ALA A 113 8.96 0.08 -14.30
C ALA A 113 8.47 -0.78 -13.12
N ARG A 114 9.20 -1.86 -12.80
CA ARG A 114 8.91 -2.68 -11.63
C ARG A 114 8.98 -1.88 -10.32
N ALA A 115 9.97 -1.01 -10.17
CA ALA A 115 10.12 -0.17 -8.98
C ALA A 115 9.00 0.89 -8.88
N GLU A 116 8.50 1.40 -9.99
CA GLU A 116 7.35 2.31 -10.03
C GLU A 116 6.06 1.59 -9.59
N TYR A 117 5.83 0.34 -10.04
CA TYR A 117 4.74 -0.49 -9.51
C TYR A 117 4.91 -0.76 -8.01
N ALA A 118 6.13 -0.99 -7.52
CA ALA A 118 6.38 -1.18 -6.09
C ALA A 118 6.08 0.09 -5.27
N LEU A 119 6.32 1.27 -5.83
CA LEU A 119 5.94 2.55 -5.22
C LEU A 119 4.41 2.70 -5.16
N GLY A 120 3.71 2.37 -6.24
CA GLY A 120 2.25 2.36 -6.28
C GLY A 120 1.67 1.41 -5.22
N ASP A 121 2.18 0.18 -5.13
CA ASP A 121 1.76 -0.80 -4.12
C ASP A 121 2.01 -0.30 -2.70
N ALA A 122 3.17 0.32 -2.42
CA ALA A 122 3.47 0.91 -1.11
C ALA A 122 2.49 2.03 -0.72
N ARG A 123 2.07 2.88 -1.67
CA ARG A 123 1.06 3.91 -1.45
C ARG A 123 -0.32 3.30 -1.15
N HIS A 124 -0.72 2.27 -1.89
CA HIS A 124 -1.97 1.53 -1.63
C HIS A 124 -1.97 0.85 -0.27
N GLU A 125 -0.87 0.20 0.11
CA GLU A 125 -0.76 -0.47 1.40
C GLU A 125 -0.76 0.53 2.58
N ALA A 126 -0.10 1.67 2.41
CA ALA A 126 -0.19 2.77 3.37
C ALA A 126 -1.63 3.34 3.45
N GLY A 127 -2.33 3.45 2.32
CA GLY A 127 -3.73 3.85 2.25
C GLY A 127 -4.67 2.86 2.96
N ARG A 128 -4.48 1.55 2.77
CA ARG A 128 -5.24 0.50 3.48
C ARG A 128 -5.01 0.58 4.99
N THR A 129 -3.77 0.74 5.40
CA THR A 129 -3.40 0.89 6.82
C THR A 129 -4.02 2.15 7.43
N LEU A 130 -3.96 3.28 6.73
CA LEU A 130 -4.60 4.52 7.14
C LEU A 130 -6.11 4.33 7.32
N LEU A 131 -6.78 3.73 6.34
CA LEU A 131 -8.22 3.48 6.36
C LEU A 131 -8.62 2.61 7.54
N HIS A 132 -7.91 1.51 7.76
CA HIS A 132 -8.14 0.60 8.88
C HIS A 132 -8.00 1.30 10.23
N LEU A 133 -6.90 2.02 10.46
CA LEU A 133 -6.65 2.71 11.72
C LEU A 133 -7.64 3.87 11.96
N TRP A 134 -8.03 4.56 10.88
CA TRP A 134 -9.03 5.62 10.95
C TRP A 134 -10.39 5.08 11.39
N PHE A 135 -10.88 4.00 10.78
CA PHE A 135 -12.16 3.39 11.15
C PHE A 135 -12.09 2.70 12.50
N ASN A 136 -10.96 2.11 12.87
CA ASN A 136 -10.76 1.56 14.22
C ASN A 136 -10.89 2.66 15.29
N TRP A 137 -10.20 3.80 15.12
CA TRP A 137 -10.33 4.93 16.03
C TRP A 137 -11.76 5.47 16.13
N GLN A 138 -12.44 5.66 15.00
CA GLN A 138 -13.84 6.13 15.00
C GLN A 138 -14.78 5.15 15.73
N ARG A 139 -14.62 3.86 15.52
CA ARG A 139 -15.38 2.80 16.17
C ARG A 139 -15.21 2.84 17.68
N GLU A 140 -13.98 2.90 18.17
CA GLU A 140 -13.69 2.95 19.61
C GLU A 140 -14.19 4.26 20.25
N GLN A 141 -14.10 5.38 19.55
CA GLN A 141 -14.65 6.65 19.99
C GLN A 141 -16.19 6.60 20.10
N ALA A 142 -16.87 6.04 19.12
CA ALA A 142 -18.31 5.90 19.12
C ALA A 142 -18.81 4.96 20.25
N GLN A 143 -18.08 3.88 20.54
CA GLN A 143 -18.39 3.01 21.66
C GLN A 143 -18.20 3.70 23.01
N LEU A 144 -17.13 4.49 23.18
CA LEU A 144 -16.92 5.30 24.36
C LEU A 144 -18.09 6.26 24.63
N GLU A 145 -18.54 6.96 23.59
CA GLU A 145 -19.70 7.87 23.70
C GLU A 145 -20.98 7.14 24.10
N GLN A 146 -21.17 5.88 23.64
CA GLN A 146 -22.32 5.07 24.06
C GLN A 146 -22.24 4.69 25.53
N TRP A 147 -21.08 4.29 26.04
CA TRP A 147 -20.88 3.98 27.43
C TRP A 147 -21.05 5.21 28.33
N GLN A 148 -20.57 6.38 27.91
CA GLN A 148 -20.78 7.63 28.61
C GLN A 148 -22.28 7.97 28.76
N ARG A 149 -23.03 7.85 27.66
CA ARG A 149 -24.48 8.03 27.68
C ARG A 149 -25.19 7.01 28.57
N GLN A 150 -24.74 5.76 28.56
CA GLN A 150 -25.32 4.71 29.41
C GLN A 150 -25.11 4.99 30.89
N VAL A 151 -23.93 5.39 31.33
CA VAL A 151 -23.62 5.77 32.71
C VAL A 151 -24.52 6.92 33.17
N GLU A 152 -24.71 7.94 32.33
CA GLU A 152 -25.59 9.08 32.63
C GLU A 152 -27.05 8.62 32.81
N ILE A 153 -27.55 7.78 31.90
CA ILE A 153 -28.90 7.22 31.98
C ILE A 153 -29.09 6.40 33.29
N LEU A 154 -28.10 5.59 33.66
CA LEU A 154 -28.18 4.78 34.89
C LEU A 154 -28.11 5.65 36.16
N LYS A 155 -27.33 6.73 36.17
CA LYS A 155 -27.28 7.73 37.26
C LYS A 155 -28.64 8.42 37.44
N GLN A 156 -29.27 8.81 36.34
CA GLN A 156 -30.63 9.38 36.40
C GLN A 156 -31.65 8.36 36.93
N GLN A 157 -31.56 7.08 36.51
CA GLN A 157 -32.41 6.01 36.99
C GLN A 157 -32.21 5.77 38.51
N ALA A 158 -30.98 5.76 39.00
CA ALA A 158 -30.72 5.60 40.44
C ALA A 158 -31.27 6.76 41.25
N GLN A 159 -31.17 7.99 40.77
CA GLN A 159 -31.77 9.16 41.43
C GLN A 159 -33.30 9.09 41.53
N MET A 160 -33.95 8.59 40.47
CA MET A 160 -35.39 8.36 40.51
C MET A 160 -35.77 7.25 41.51
N THR A 161 -35.00 6.14 41.53
CA THR A 161 -35.20 5.03 42.48
C THR A 161 -34.99 5.47 43.91
N GLU A 162 -33.99 6.32 44.20
CA GLU A 162 -33.74 6.89 45.52
C GLU A 162 -34.92 7.76 46.03
N LYS A 163 -35.48 8.61 45.16
CA LYS A 163 -36.66 9.42 45.49
C LYS A 163 -37.87 8.52 45.83
N ARG A 164 -38.11 7.44 45.08
CA ARG A 164 -39.17 6.47 45.33
C ARG A 164 -38.94 5.68 46.64
N LEU A 165 -37.68 5.34 46.95
CA LEU A 165 -37.35 4.68 48.21
C LEU A 165 -37.67 5.63 49.40
N LEU A 166 -37.31 6.93 49.32
CA LEU A 166 -37.66 7.90 50.35
C LEU A 166 -39.15 8.10 50.51
N ALA A 167 -39.95 7.93 49.45
CA ALA A 167 -41.41 7.93 49.48
C ALA A 167 -42.02 6.63 50.01
N GLY A 168 -41.21 5.57 50.20
CA GLY A 168 -41.68 4.25 50.64
C GLY A 168 -42.25 3.37 49.50
N ASP A 169 -42.09 3.78 48.22
CA ASP A 169 -42.71 3.11 47.07
C ASP A 169 -41.91 1.88 46.57
N VAL A 170 -40.63 1.78 46.91
CA VAL A 170 -39.74 0.71 46.44
C VAL A 170 -38.83 0.21 47.56
N PRO A 171 -38.39 -1.05 47.53
CA PRO A 171 -37.46 -1.59 48.51
C PRO A 171 -36.02 -1.08 48.29
N ARG A 172 -35.22 -1.02 49.36
CA ARG A 172 -33.79 -0.63 49.30
C ARG A 172 -32.96 -1.49 48.36
N MET A 173 -33.39 -2.74 48.11
CA MET A 173 -32.76 -3.64 47.15
C MET A 173 -32.70 -3.04 45.74
N GLU A 174 -33.73 -2.32 45.29
CA GLU A 174 -33.74 -1.68 43.96
C GLU A 174 -32.66 -0.57 43.85
N LEU A 175 -32.49 0.25 44.89
CA LEU A 175 -31.42 1.26 44.91
C LEU A 175 -30.04 0.60 44.85
N ASN A 176 -29.83 -0.49 45.60
CA ASN A 176 -28.57 -1.22 45.54
C ASN A 176 -28.30 -1.82 44.15
N GLN A 177 -29.34 -2.35 43.46
CA GLN A 177 -29.23 -2.83 42.08
C GLN A 177 -28.91 -1.72 41.10
N ALA A 178 -29.53 -0.54 41.23
CA ALA A 178 -29.20 0.62 40.40
C ALA A 178 -27.74 1.06 40.60
N GLN A 179 -27.26 1.12 41.83
CA GLN A 179 -25.87 1.47 42.13
C GLN A 179 -24.87 0.44 41.60
N ALA A 180 -25.18 -0.85 41.69
CA ALA A 180 -24.35 -1.91 41.11
C ALA A 180 -24.29 -1.81 39.57
N ALA A 181 -25.43 -1.49 38.93
CA ALA A 181 -25.46 -1.27 37.47
C ALA A 181 -24.60 -0.08 37.04
N ILE A 182 -24.61 1.04 37.81
CA ILE A 182 -23.73 2.18 37.57
C ILE A 182 -22.27 1.75 37.67
N ALA A 183 -21.86 1.11 38.76
CA ALA A 183 -20.47 0.70 38.96
C ALA A 183 -19.97 -0.20 37.83
N GLN A 184 -20.78 -1.15 37.37
CA GLN A 184 -20.45 -2.00 36.23
C GLN A 184 -20.32 -1.22 34.92
N ALA A 185 -21.19 -0.25 34.68
CA ALA A 185 -21.13 0.61 33.47
C ALA A 185 -19.90 1.55 33.48
N GLU A 186 -19.54 2.07 34.66
CA GLU A 186 -18.33 2.90 34.81
C GLU A 186 -17.04 2.11 34.54
N VAL A 187 -16.96 0.84 34.93
CA VAL A 187 -15.85 -0.04 34.57
C VAL A 187 -15.78 -0.20 33.03
N SER A 188 -16.90 -0.46 32.37
CA SER A 188 -16.96 -0.60 30.91
C SER A 188 -16.62 0.70 30.19
N GLN A 189 -17.07 1.85 30.71
CA GLN A 189 -16.72 3.17 30.20
C GLN A 189 -15.20 3.40 30.29
N GLN A 190 -14.56 3.09 31.42
CA GLN A 190 -13.12 3.25 31.57
C GLN A 190 -12.33 2.37 30.62
N GLN A 191 -12.79 1.13 30.39
CA GLN A 191 -12.20 0.24 29.38
C GLN A 191 -12.34 0.81 27.95
N ALA A 192 -13.52 1.35 27.61
CA ALA A 192 -13.77 1.96 26.30
C ALA A 192 -12.90 3.22 26.10
N GLN A 193 -12.73 4.03 27.17
CA GLN A 193 -11.84 5.18 27.13
C GLN A 193 -10.40 4.77 26.82
N THR A 194 -9.88 3.76 27.51
CA THR A 194 -8.53 3.25 27.25
C THR A 194 -8.37 2.76 25.82
N ARG A 195 -9.35 2.03 25.27
CA ARG A 195 -9.30 1.57 23.88
C ARG A 195 -9.32 2.72 22.88
N SER A 196 -10.17 3.72 23.08
CA SER A 196 -10.24 4.92 22.24
C SER A 196 -8.91 5.72 22.25
N GLU A 197 -8.31 5.89 23.45
CA GLU A 197 -7.00 6.54 23.58
C GLU A 197 -5.89 5.76 22.87
N LEU A 198 -5.85 4.43 23.02
CA LEU A 198 -4.87 3.58 22.33
C LEU A 198 -5.01 3.67 20.81
N ALA A 199 -6.23 3.57 20.27
CA ALA A 199 -6.49 3.69 18.85
C ALA A 199 -6.07 5.09 18.32
N ALA A 200 -6.35 6.15 19.06
CA ALA A 200 -5.93 7.50 18.71
C ALA A 200 -4.39 7.67 18.71
N VAL A 201 -3.70 7.07 19.67
CA VAL A 201 -2.23 7.10 19.75
C VAL A 201 -1.61 6.31 18.61
N GLU A 202 -2.13 5.13 18.30
CA GLU A 202 -1.65 4.29 17.20
C GLU A 202 -1.75 5.03 15.86
N LEU A 203 -2.94 5.60 15.57
CA LEU A 203 -3.18 6.36 14.35
C LEU A 203 -2.23 7.57 14.21
N ARG A 204 -2.07 8.38 15.28
CA ARG A 204 -1.17 9.54 15.30
C ARG A 204 0.31 9.16 15.13
N ARG A 205 0.72 8.01 15.66
CA ARG A 205 2.11 7.56 15.53
C ARG A 205 2.43 7.09 14.11
N GLN A 206 1.50 6.40 13.46
CA GLN A 206 1.70 5.94 12.10
C GLN A 206 1.51 7.06 11.06
N PHE A 207 0.59 8.00 11.33
CA PHE A 207 0.25 9.11 10.44
C PHE A 207 0.22 10.44 11.17
N PRO A 208 1.39 11.02 11.51
CA PRO A 208 1.49 12.26 12.32
C PRO A 208 0.85 13.49 11.66
N ALA A 209 0.70 13.48 10.33
CA ALA A 209 0.09 14.58 9.58
C ALA A 209 -1.45 14.65 9.74
N LEU A 210 -2.09 13.61 10.33
CA LEU A 210 -3.53 13.60 10.54
C LEU A 210 -3.93 14.36 11.78
N VAL A 211 -4.93 15.22 11.63
CA VAL A 211 -5.60 15.90 12.74
C VAL A 211 -6.91 15.18 13.02
N LEU A 212 -7.02 14.61 14.21
CA LEU A 212 -8.22 13.90 14.64
C LEU A 212 -9.28 14.92 15.08
N PRO A 213 -10.48 14.93 14.48
CA PRO A 213 -11.57 15.80 14.93
C PRO A 213 -12.12 15.36 16.28
N GLN A 214 -12.65 16.31 17.06
CA GLN A 214 -13.30 16.00 18.34
C GLN A 214 -14.55 15.12 18.13
N HIS A 215 -15.30 15.39 17.08
CA HIS A 215 -16.48 14.63 16.69
C HIS A 215 -16.27 14.15 15.25
N PRO A 216 -15.88 12.88 15.06
CA PRO A 216 -15.76 12.32 13.72
C PRO A 216 -17.12 12.27 13.04
N GLY A 217 -17.14 12.64 11.76
CA GLY A 217 -18.33 12.47 10.94
C GLY A 217 -18.71 11.00 10.84
N THR A 218 -19.99 10.74 10.68
CA THR A 218 -20.50 9.37 10.45
C THR A 218 -21.30 9.34 9.17
N ALA A 219 -21.13 8.29 8.38
CA ALA A 219 -21.94 8.01 7.21
C ALA A 219 -22.75 6.74 7.41
N GLU A 220 -23.94 6.69 6.85
CA GLU A 220 -24.72 5.49 6.77
C GLU A 220 -24.13 4.56 5.69
N PRO A 221 -23.93 3.27 6.00
CA PRO A 221 -23.40 2.32 5.03
C PRO A 221 -24.27 2.23 3.78
N GLN A 222 -23.63 2.18 2.62
CA GLN A 222 -24.27 2.05 1.33
C GLN A 222 -23.97 0.69 0.70
N PRO A 223 -24.88 0.08 -0.04
CA PRO A 223 -24.61 -1.15 -0.77
C PRO A 223 -23.56 -0.91 -1.87
N LEU A 224 -23.00 -1.97 -2.40
CA LEU A 224 -22.17 -1.90 -3.60
C LEU A 224 -23.06 -1.72 -4.84
N ASP A 225 -22.61 -0.83 -5.75
CA ASP A 225 -23.38 -0.44 -6.93
C ASP A 225 -23.28 -1.45 -8.08
N HIS A 226 -22.23 -2.32 -8.07
CA HIS A 226 -21.90 -3.22 -9.15
C HIS A 226 -21.71 -4.66 -8.67
N ASN A 227 -21.77 -5.61 -9.62
CA ASN A 227 -21.52 -7.03 -9.38
C ASN A 227 -20.01 -7.35 -9.27
N LEU A 228 -19.69 -8.60 -8.91
CA LEU A 228 -18.31 -9.07 -8.76
C LEU A 228 -17.48 -8.89 -10.04
N ASP A 229 -18.03 -9.20 -11.21
CA ASP A 229 -17.29 -9.16 -12.48
C ASP A 229 -16.77 -7.75 -12.79
N TYR A 230 -17.56 -6.72 -12.47
CA TYR A 230 -17.13 -5.31 -12.58
C TYR A 230 -15.92 -5.03 -11.67
N TRP A 231 -16.04 -5.43 -10.39
CA TRP A 231 -14.99 -5.17 -9.39
C TRP A 231 -13.72 -5.97 -9.69
N GLU A 232 -13.84 -7.23 -10.12
CA GLU A 232 -12.70 -8.05 -10.53
C GLU A 232 -11.97 -7.44 -11.72
N SER A 233 -12.71 -7.06 -12.76
CA SER A 233 -12.13 -6.43 -13.96
C SER A 233 -11.39 -5.14 -13.59
N ARG A 234 -12.00 -4.29 -12.78
CA ARG A 234 -11.41 -3.02 -12.36
C ARG A 234 -10.19 -3.19 -11.46
N PHE A 235 -10.24 -4.17 -10.54
CA PHE A 235 -9.14 -4.49 -9.63
C PHE A 235 -7.91 -5.01 -10.36
N LEU A 236 -8.10 -5.83 -11.40
CA LEU A 236 -6.99 -6.44 -12.13
C LEU A 236 -6.38 -5.49 -13.17
N SER A 237 -7.14 -4.52 -13.71
CA SER A 237 -6.66 -3.64 -14.79
C SER A 237 -5.44 -2.81 -14.38
N ASP A 238 -5.44 -2.30 -13.15
CA ASP A 238 -4.44 -1.33 -12.68
C ASP A 238 -3.72 -1.82 -11.39
N ASN A 239 -3.71 -3.14 -11.16
CA ASN A 239 -3.15 -3.71 -9.94
C ASN A 239 -1.62 -3.69 -9.92
N HIS A 240 -1.03 -2.97 -8.98
CA HIS A 240 0.42 -2.81 -8.85
C HIS A 240 1.15 -4.13 -8.57
N ARG A 241 0.57 -5.04 -7.78
CA ARG A 241 1.17 -6.38 -7.52
C ARG A 241 1.22 -7.23 -8.79
N LEU A 242 0.18 -7.13 -9.63
CA LEU A 242 0.18 -7.79 -10.94
C LEU A 242 1.21 -7.14 -11.87
N GLY A 243 1.29 -5.81 -11.89
CA GLY A 243 2.31 -5.07 -12.62
C GLY A 243 3.74 -5.47 -12.23
N MET A 244 4.03 -5.56 -10.93
CA MET A 244 5.33 -6.06 -10.44
C MET A 244 5.62 -7.48 -10.92
N ALA A 245 4.66 -8.40 -10.82
CA ALA A 245 4.85 -9.79 -11.26
C ALA A 245 5.06 -9.89 -12.78
N HIS A 246 4.35 -9.08 -13.55
CA HIS A 246 4.54 -8.96 -15.00
C HIS A 246 5.95 -8.45 -15.34
N SER A 247 6.40 -7.35 -14.70
CA SER A 247 7.75 -6.82 -14.88
C SER A 247 8.82 -7.83 -14.47
N ASP A 248 8.64 -8.55 -13.35
CA ASP A 248 9.57 -9.62 -12.94
C ASP A 248 9.67 -10.73 -14.02
N SER A 249 8.53 -11.17 -14.57
CA SER A 249 8.48 -12.14 -15.66
C SER A 249 9.20 -11.61 -16.92
N ARG A 250 8.96 -10.34 -17.26
CA ARG A 250 9.59 -9.69 -18.41
C ARG A 250 11.10 -9.51 -18.24
N ILE A 251 11.57 -9.13 -17.07
CA ILE A 251 13.00 -9.05 -16.74
C ILE A 251 13.68 -10.40 -16.95
N GLN A 252 13.10 -11.49 -16.43
CA GLN A 252 13.68 -12.83 -16.59
C GLN A 252 13.70 -13.27 -18.07
N GLN A 253 12.67 -12.94 -18.85
CA GLN A 253 12.65 -13.20 -20.29
C GLN A 253 13.77 -12.44 -21.03
N LEU A 254 13.97 -11.16 -20.68
CA LEU A 254 15.02 -10.34 -21.26
C LEU A 254 16.42 -10.83 -20.87
N LEU A 255 16.61 -11.25 -19.60
CA LEU A 255 17.86 -11.86 -19.12
C LEU A 255 18.16 -13.18 -19.85
N ALA A 256 17.14 -14.01 -20.09
CA ALA A 256 17.29 -15.23 -20.90
C ALA A 256 17.69 -14.91 -22.35
N GLN A 257 17.07 -13.92 -22.98
CA GLN A 257 17.44 -13.45 -24.32
C GLN A 257 18.87 -12.89 -24.34
N ARG A 258 19.23 -12.09 -23.34
CA ARG A 258 20.58 -11.51 -23.20
C ARG A 258 21.65 -12.60 -23.04
N SER A 259 21.35 -13.62 -22.23
CA SER A 259 22.26 -14.76 -22.07
C SER A 259 22.40 -15.63 -23.34
N ARG A 260 21.31 -15.77 -24.10
CA ARG A 260 21.39 -16.42 -25.44
C ARG A 260 22.30 -15.63 -26.39
N ALA A 261 22.20 -14.29 -26.37
CA ALA A 261 23.12 -13.44 -27.15
C ALA A 261 24.57 -13.54 -26.67
N ASP A 262 24.82 -13.79 -25.37
CA ASP A 262 26.15 -13.99 -24.78
C ASP A 262 26.81 -15.32 -25.14
N ARG A 263 26.10 -16.22 -25.83
CA ARG A 263 26.76 -17.41 -26.45
C ARG A 263 27.83 -16.97 -27.46
N LEU A 264 27.65 -15.81 -28.10
CA LEU A 264 28.69 -15.13 -28.85
C LEU A 264 29.37 -14.15 -27.89
N PRO A 265 30.66 -14.39 -27.53
CA PRO A 265 31.36 -13.53 -26.60
C PRO A 265 31.68 -12.16 -27.21
N ASP A 266 31.71 -11.13 -26.36
CA ASP A 266 32.20 -9.82 -26.73
C ASP A 266 33.73 -9.86 -26.90
N PRO A 267 34.27 -9.43 -28.07
CA PRO A 267 35.69 -9.35 -28.29
C PRO A 267 36.28 -8.15 -27.56
N THR A 268 37.53 -8.26 -27.13
CA THR A 268 38.31 -7.15 -26.58
C THR A 268 39.30 -6.65 -27.64
N LEU A 269 39.22 -5.39 -28.00
CA LEU A 269 40.18 -4.73 -28.87
C LEU A 269 41.21 -4.03 -28.01
N GLY A 270 42.49 -4.18 -28.35
CA GLY A 270 43.59 -3.53 -27.65
C GLY A 270 44.67 -3.01 -28.59
N VAL A 271 45.31 -1.93 -28.12
CA VAL A 271 46.56 -1.40 -28.69
C VAL A 271 47.68 -1.61 -27.67
N ARG A 272 48.85 -2.07 -28.17
CA ARG A 272 50.04 -2.28 -27.34
C ARG A 272 51.22 -1.50 -27.90
N TYR A 273 51.98 -0.94 -26.99
CA TYR A 273 53.27 -0.35 -27.28
C TYR A 273 54.33 -0.95 -26.33
N SER A 274 55.42 -1.45 -26.89
CA SER A 274 56.51 -2.03 -26.07
C SER A 274 57.88 -1.51 -26.51
N SER A 275 58.77 -1.47 -25.53
CA SER A 275 60.21 -1.22 -25.74
C SER A 275 60.92 -2.51 -25.43
N GLU A 276 61.54 -3.09 -26.43
CA GLU A 276 62.20 -4.42 -26.40
C GLU A 276 63.70 -4.28 -26.63
N MET A 277 64.46 -5.38 -26.43
CA MET A 277 65.91 -5.45 -26.61
C MET A 277 66.66 -4.32 -25.91
N GLY A 278 66.30 -3.98 -24.66
CA GLY A 278 66.96 -2.94 -23.87
C GLY A 278 66.70 -1.52 -24.38
N GLY A 279 65.64 -1.30 -25.16
CA GLY A 279 65.28 -0.02 -25.75
C GLY A 279 65.73 0.16 -27.22
N ASN A 280 66.36 -0.85 -27.80
CA ASN A 280 66.78 -0.81 -29.21
C ASN A 280 65.65 -1.04 -30.20
N GLU A 281 64.55 -1.67 -29.74
CA GLU A 281 63.40 -1.95 -30.56
C GLU A 281 62.13 -1.36 -29.93
N ARG A 282 61.23 -0.83 -30.78
CA ARG A 282 59.90 -0.34 -30.38
C ARG A 282 58.86 -1.08 -31.22
N VAL A 283 57.90 -1.70 -30.54
CA VAL A 283 56.86 -2.47 -31.19
C VAL A 283 55.51 -1.83 -30.87
N THR A 284 54.75 -1.49 -31.94
CA THR A 284 53.39 -1.04 -31.84
C THR A 284 52.49 -2.07 -32.48
N GLY A 285 51.46 -2.55 -31.79
CA GLY A 285 50.57 -3.59 -32.26
C GLY A 285 49.12 -3.36 -31.86
N VAL A 286 48.24 -3.91 -32.68
CA VAL A 286 46.78 -4.05 -32.37
C VAL A 286 46.53 -5.52 -32.14
N TYR A 287 45.69 -5.86 -31.16
CA TYR A 287 45.30 -7.23 -30.90
C TYR A 287 43.80 -7.36 -30.59
N LEU A 288 43.29 -8.55 -30.85
CA LEU A 288 41.92 -8.91 -30.59
C LEU A 288 41.93 -10.16 -29.68
N THR A 289 41.25 -10.06 -28.57
CA THR A 289 41.05 -11.18 -27.65
C THR A 289 39.59 -11.62 -27.70
N VAL A 290 39.36 -12.91 -27.97
CA VAL A 290 38.00 -13.51 -27.97
C VAL A 290 37.97 -14.63 -26.96
N PRO A 291 37.15 -14.54 -25.90
CA PRO A 291 37.07 -15.60 -24.91
C PRO A 291 36.26 -16.80 -25.43
N PHE A 292 36.82 -17.99 -25.36
CA PHE A 292 36.14 -19.25 -25.69
C PHE A 292 35.66 -19.95 -24.42
N SER A 293 34.44 -20.52 -24.46
CA SER A 293 33.93 -21.38 -23.39
C SER A 293 33.33 -22.66 -23.97
N LEU A 294 33.76 -23.80 -23.45
CA LEU A 294 33.23 -25.11 -23.81
C LEU A 294 31.98 -25.41 -22.95
N GLY A 295 30.78 -25.06 -23.44
CA GLY A 295 29.50 -25.39 -22.80
C GLY A 295 28.98 -24.43 -21.75
N LEU A 296 29.85 -23.69 -21.00
CA LEU A 296 29.43 -22.81 -19.90
C LEU A 296 28.35 -21.79 -20.31
N ARG A 297 28.55 -21.11 -21.45
CA ARG A 297 27.59 -20.09 -21.94
C ARG A 297 26.27 -20.71 -22.39
N ALA A 298 26.31 -21.93 -22.92
CA ALA A 298 25.10 -22.65 -23.31
C ALA A 298 24.28 -23.06 -22.08
N ALA A 299 24.93 -23.67 -21.09
CA ALA A 299 24.27 -24.04 -19.83
C ALA A 299 23.70 -22.84 -19.07
N LYS A 300 24.43 -21.69 -19.06
CA LYS A 300 23.92 -20.44 -18.47
C LYS A 300 22.66 -19.95 -19.19
N ALA A 301 22.65 -19.98 -20.53
CA ALA A 301 21.50 -19.55 -21.32
C ALA A 301 20.28 -20.48 -21.14
N GLU A 302 20.51 -21.78 -20.96
CA GLU A 302 19.47 -22.75 -20.63
C GLU A 302 18.91 -22.51 -19.23
N GLY A 303 19.77 -22.34 -18.22
CA GLY A 303 19.34 -22.06 -16.85
C GLY A 303 18.51 -20.77 -16.72
N LEU A 304 18.89 -19.69 -17.42
CA LEU A 304 18.10 -18.47 -17.47
C LEU A 304 16.77 -18.63 -18.27
N GLY A 305 16.74 -19.58 -19.23
CA GLY A 305 15.50 -19.97 -19.87
C GLY A 305 14.49 -20.55 -18.88
N TYR A 306 14.92 -21.49 -18.04
CA TYR A 306 14.08 -22.06 -16.98
C TYR A 306 13.68 -21.01 -15.91
N GLN A 307 14.55 -20.05 -15.61
CA GLN A 307 14.18 -18.94 -14.71
C GLN A 307 13.06 -18.07 -15.29
N ALA A 308 13.06 -17.85 -16.60
CA ALA A 308 11.99 -17.14 -17.28
C ALA A 308 10.65 -17.93 -17.25
N GLU A 309 10.68 -19.25 -17.43
CA GLU A 309 9.51 -20.10 -17.27
C GLU A 309 8.95 -20.05 -15.83
N ILE A 310 9.82 -20.19 -14.82
CA ILE A 310 9.42 -20.07 -13.41
C ILE A 310 8.80 -18.70 -13.13
N ALA A 311 9.33 -17.62 -13.70
CA ALA A 311 8.79 -16.28 -13.48
C ALA A 311 7.40 -16.12 -14.13
N ALA A 312 7.16 -16.71 -15.29
CA ALA A 312 5.83 -16.72 -15.92
C ALA A 312 4.79 -17.50 -15.10
N GLU A 313 5.19 -18.64 -14.52
CA GLU A 313 4.31 -19.41 -13.62
C GLU A 313 4.00 -18.62 -12.33
N ARG A 314 4.97 -17.87 -11.80
CA ARG A 314 4.75 -16.98 -10.65
C ARG A 314 3.78 -15.84 -10.97
N GLU A 315 3.90 -15.23 -12.15
CA GLU A 315 2.96 -14.20 -12.63
C GLU A 315 1.53 -14.77 -12.67
N ALA A 316 1.34 -15.97 -13.26
CA ALA A 316 0.04 -16.64 -13.28
C ALA A 316 -0.50 -16.93 -11.88
N SER A 317 0.35 -17.37 -10.95
CA SER A 317 -0.02 -17.61 -9.56
C SER A 317 -0.44 -16.31 -8.84
N VAL A 318 0.28 -15.20 -9.04
CA VAL A 318 -0.09 -13.89 -8.49
C VAL A 318 -1.46 -13.44 -9.01
N LYS A 319 -1.71 -13.60 -10.31
CA LYS A 319 -3.03 -13.29 -10.89
C LYS A 319 -4.16 -14.09 -10.23
N GLN A 320 -3.96 -15.38 -10.03
CA GLN A 320 -4.95 -16.23 -9.34
C GLN A 320 -5.17 -15.82 -7.88
N GLN A 321 -4.10 -15.47 -7.16
CA GLN A 321 -4.21 -14.95 -5.79
C GLN A 321 -5.02 -13.65 -5.74
N LEU A 322 -4.76 -12.71 -6.65
CA LEU A 322 -5.49 -11.46 -6.74
C LEU A 322 -6.97 -11.66 -7.06
N GLN A 323 -7.31 -12.64 -7.91
CA GLN A 323 -8.69 -13.02 -8.16
C GLN A 323 -9.39 -13.55 -6.88
N ASN A 324 -8.68 -14.33 -6.08
CA ASN A 324 -9.21 -14.78 -4.78
C ASN A 324 -9.33 -13.62 -3.78
N ASP A 325 -8.36 -12.70 -3.75
CA ASP A 325 -8.36 -11.53 -2.87
C ASP A 325 -9.57 -10.64 -3.15
N ILE A 326 -9.85 -10.32 -4.42
CA ILE A 326 -11.00 -9.48 -4.78
C ILE A 326 -12.33 -10.17 -4.49
N TYR A 327 -12.44 -11.48 -4.75
CA TYR A 327 -13.62 -12.25 -4.37
C TYR A 327 -13.86 -12.19 -2.86
N GLY A 328 -12.82 -12.37 -2.05
CA GLY A 328 -12.87 -12.23 -0.59
C GLY A 328 -13.31 -10.84 -0.14
N THR A 329 -12.70 -9.80 -0.69
CA THR A 329 -13.01 -8.40 -0.35
C THR A 329 -14.46 -8.03 -0.75
N TYR A 330 -14.91 -8.44 -1.93
CA TYR A 330 -16.29 -8.23 -2.38
C TYR A 330 -17.30 -8.95 -1.48
N THR A 331 -17.04 -10.22 -1.15
CA THR A 331 -17.90 -11.01 -0.26
C THR A 331 -17.96 -10.40 1.13
N GLN A 332 -16.84 -9.94 1.67
CA GLN A 332 -16.79 -9.27 2.95
C GLN A 332 -17.59 -7.94 2.93
N ALA A 333 -17.44 -7.13 1.91
CA ALA A 333 -18.16 -5.85 1.80
C ALA A 333 -19.67 -6.05 1.69
N THR A 334 -20.13 -7.03 0.88
CA THR A 334 -21.57 -7.35 0.77
C THR A 334 -22.12 -7.95 2.06
N GLY A 335 -21.36 -8.83 2.70
CA GLY A 335 -21.73 -9.48 3.96
C GLY A 335 -21.79 -8.50 5.12
N SER A 336 -20.80 -7.59 5.25
CA SER A 336 -20.78 -6.56 6.29
C SER A 336 -21.95 -5.58 6.16
N TYR A 337 -22.32 -5.18 4.94
CA TYR A 337 -23.50 -4.37 4.71
C TYR A 337 -24.80 -5.09 5.13
N ALA A 338 -24.95 -6.36 4.77
CA ALA A 338 -26.11 -7.16 5.17
C ALA A 338 -26.17 -7.34 6.70
N ALA A 339 -25.04 -7.61 7.36
CA ALA A 339 -24.94 -7.72 8.81
C ALA A 339 -25.31 -6.40 9.51
N TRP A 340 -24.80 -5.26 9.00
CA TRP A 340 -25.20 -3.95 9.54
C TRP A 340 -26.71 -3.71 9.44
N ARG A 341 -27.35 -4.02 8.33
CA ARG A 341 -28.81 -3.86 8.19
C ARG A 341 -29.58 -4.63 9.26
N GLN A 342 -29.17 -5.86 9.59
CA GLN A 342 -29.78 -6.66 10.62
C GLN A 342 -29.52 -6.08 12.02
N ALA A 343 -28.27 -5.70 12.30
CA ALA A 343 -27.90 -5.08 13.57
C ALA A 343 -28.63 -3.75 13.80
N HIS A 344 -28.80 -2.95 12.76
CA HIS A 344 -29.53 -1.69 12.80
C HIS A 344 -31.02 -1.90 13.15
N ALA A 345 -31.67 -2.87 12.50
CA ALA A 345 -33.06 -3.20 12.80
C ALA A 345 -33.24 -3.72 14.26
N ALA A 346 -32.29 -4.55 14.72
CA ALA A 346 -32.28 -5.04 16.09
C ALA A 346 -32.11 -3.92 17.12
N ALA A 347 -31.14 -2.99 16.86
CA ALA A 347 -30.87 -1.84 17.73
C ALA A 347 -32.09 -0.92 17.85
N ILE A 348 -32.84 -0.68 16.76
CA ILE A 348 -34.07 0.10 16.78
C ILE A 348 -35.11 -0.59 17.64
N SER A 349 -35.38 -1.89 17.42
CA SER A 349 -36.39 -2.64 18.13
C SER A 349 -36.10 -2.74 19.64
N THR A 350 -34.86 -3.05 20.03
CA THR A 350 -34.49 -3.16 21.45
C THR A 350 -34.50 -1.81 22.17
N ARG A 351 -34.15 -0.71 21.48
CA ARG A 351 -34.26 0.65 22.02
C ARG A 351 -35.71 1.03 22.29
N GLN A 352 -36.60 0.81 21.31
CA GLN A 352 -38.02 1.07 21.48
C GLN A 352 -38.61 0.26 22.65
N ASN A 353 -38.25 -1.00 22.77
CA ASN A 353 -38.68 -1.86 23.90
C ASN A 353 -38.16 -1.29 25.24
N ALA A 354 -36.88 -0.88 25.31
CA ALA A 354 -36.33 -0.32 26.55
C ALA A 354 -37.01 0.97 26.98
N GLU A 355 -37.44 1.82 26.02
CA GLU A 355 -38.22 3.02 26.30
C GLU A 355 -39.60 2.71 26.83
N LEU A 356 -40.31 1.71 26.26
CA LEU A 356 -41.62 1.26 26.73
C LEU A 356 -41.53 0.67 28.15
N VAL A 357 -40.54 -0.18 28.41
CA VAL A 357 -40.33 -0.80 29.76
C VAL A 357 -39.98 0.29 30.77
N ALA A 358 -39.15 1.27 30.42
CA ALA A 358 -38.84 2.39 31.31
C ALA A 358 -40.07 3.25 31.62
N ARG A 359 -40.97 3.43 30.66
CA ARG A 359 -42.25 4.13 30.88
C ARG A 359 -43.19 3.32 31.77
N ALA A 360 -43.33 2.00 31.57
CA ALA A 360 -44.14 1.14 32.44
C ALA A 360 -43.63 1.16 33.89
N TYR A 361 -42.31 1.17 34.09
CA TYR A 361 -41.72 1.33 35.43
C TYR A 361 -42.09 2.68 36.07
N SER A 362 -42.09 3.76 35.32
CA SER A 362 -42.48 5.11 35.83
C SER A 362 -43.95 5.15 36.24
N LEU A 363 -44.80 4.27 35.71
CA LEU A 363 -46.23 4.12 36.06
C LEU A 363 -46.46 3.08 37.17
N GLY A 364 -45.39 2.40 37.64
CA GLY A 364 -45.49 1.38 38.69
C GLY A 364 -45.92 0.00 38.20
N GLU A 365 -45.94 -0.23 36.85
CA GLU A 365 -46.42 -1.50 36.27
C GLU A 365 -45.32 -2.58 36.19
N ASN A 366 -44.03 -2.19 36.26
CA ASN A 366 -42.85 -3.08 36.19
C ASN A 366 -41.86 -2.77 37.31
N GLY A 367 -41.00 -3.76 37.63
CA GLY A 367 -39.90 -3.60 38.57
C GLY A 367 -38.61 -3.03 37.91
N LEU A 368 -37.66 -2.55 38.73
CA LEU A 368 -36.38 -2.07 38.25
C LEU A 368 -35.53 -3.12 37.48
N PRO A 369 -35.54 -4.44 37.86
CA PRO A 369 -34.78 -5.46 37.13
C PRO A 369 -35.13 -5.53 35.64
N GLU A 370 -36.41 -5.39 35.28
CA GLU A 370 -36.88 -5.41 33.90
C GLU A 370 -36.36 -4.18 33.13
N VAL A 371 -36.29 -3.00 33.75
CA VAL A 371 -35.71 -1.78 33.17
C VAL A 371 -34.23 -1.95 32.91
N LEU A 372 -33.49 -2.42 33.92
CA LEU A 372 -32.04 -2.62 33.79
C LEU A 372 -31.71 -3.67 32.72
N ASN A 373 -32.49 -4.78 32.65
CA ASN A 373 -32.30 -5.80 31.62
C ASN A 373 -32.62 -5.29 30.21
N SER A 374 -33.75 -4.60 30.03
CA SER A 374 -34.10 -4.02 28.70
C SER A 374 -33.11 -2.97 28.22
N ARG A 375 -32.60 -2.11 29.12
CA ARG A 375 -31.54 -1.13 28.81
C ARG A 375 -30.22 -1.81 28.47
N ARG A 376 -29.85 -2.90 29.17
CA ARG A 376 -28.62 -3.66 28.82
C ARG A 376 -28.73 -4.25 27.42
N LEU A 377 -29.86 -4.88 27.05
CA LEU A 377 -30.09 -5.43 25.72
C LEU A 377 -30.08 -4.34 24.64
N ALA A 378 -30.68 -3.17 24.92
CA ALA A 378 -30.64 -2.03 23.98
C ALA A 378 -29.23 -1.50 23.77
N LEU A 379 -28.41 -1.41 24.82
CA LEU A 379 -27.01 -1.00 24.74
C LEU A 379 -26.19 -2.03 23.96
N GLU A 380 -26.30 -3.32 24.27
CA GLU A 380 -25.60 -4.40 23.58
C GLU A 380 -25.90 -4.38 22.06
N SER A 381 -27.19 -4.24 21.70
CA SER A 381 -27.62 -4.14 20.31
C SER A 381 -27.08 -2.85 19.63
N SER A 382 -27.04 -1.73 20.36
CA SER A 382 -26.49 -0.46 19.83
C SER A 382 -24.98 -0.52 19.62
N LEU A 383 -24.23 -1.18 20.54
CA LEU A 383 -22.80 -1.41 20.39
C LEU A 383 -22.52 -2.33 19.19
N ALA A 384 -23.30 -3.40 19.03
CA ALA A 384 -23.20 -4.31 17.89
C ALA A 384 -23.49 -3.60 16.55
N GLU A 385 -24.54 -2.75 16.52
CA GLU A 385 -24.84 -1.92 15.33
C GLU A 385 -23.68 -0.99 15.00
N THR A 386 -23.09 -0.34 16.00
CA THR A 386 -21.95 0.56 15.80
C THR A 386 -20.76 -0.17 15.19
N VAL A 387 -20.39 -1.33 15.69
CA VAL A 387 -19.32 -2.16 15.10
C VAL A 387 -19.66 -2.50 13.66
N ALA A 388 -20.85 -3.06 13.41
CA ALA A 388 -21.28 -3.46 12.07
C ALA A 388 -21.32 -2.29 11.08
N ARG A 389 -21.69 -1.09 11.52
CA ARG A 389 -21.73 0.12 10.70
C ARG A 389 -20.32 0.53 10.24
N PHE A 390 -19.36 0.58 11.15
CA PHE A 390 -17.99 0.91 10.80
C PHE A 390 -17.33 -0.18 9.95
N ASP A 391 -17.59 -1.44 10.24
CA ASP A 391 -17.09 -2.56 9.43
C ASP A 391 -17.66 -2.53 8.00
N ALA A 392 -18.93 -2.19 7.82
CA ALA A 392 -19.55 -2.06 6.50
C ALA A 392 -18.97 -0.89 5.69
N ASN A 393 -18.72 0.26 6.34
CA ASN A 393 -18.09 1.39 5.69
C ASN A 393 -16.62 1.11 5.35
N GLU A 394 -15.84 0.58 6.29
CA GLU A 394 -14.43 0.22 6.10
C GLU A 394 -14.25 -0.74 4.92
N THR A 395 -15.02 -1.84 4.90
CA THR A 395 -14.89 -2.86 3.83
C THR A 395 -15.31 -2.32 2.46
N ARG A 396 -16.33 -1.47 2.41
CA ARG A 396 -16.73 -0.78 1.18
C ARG A 396 -15.63 0.17 0.70
N TYR A 397 -15.09 1.00 1.59
CA TYR A 397 -14.03 1.94 1.22
C TYR A 397 -12.72 1.23 0.86
N ARG A 398 -12.42 0.10 1.49
CA ARG A 398 -11.29 -0.74 1.09
C ARG A 398 -11.44 -1.22 -0.36
N LEU A 399 -12.63 -1.69 -0.75
CA LEU A 399 -12.89 -2.09 -2.14
C LEU A 399 -12.72 -0.92 -3.12
N LEU A 400 -13.22 0.28 -2.76
CA LEU A 400 -13.04 1.49 -3.55
C LEU A 400 -11.56 1.91 -3.64
N LEU A 401 -10.80 1.77 -2.56
CA LEU A 401 -9.36 2.05 -2.54
C LEU A 401 -8.61 1.08 -3.46
N ASP A 402 -8.88 -0.22 -3.32
CA ASP A 402 -8.23 -1.27 -4.08
C ASP A 402 -8.53 -1.20 -5.59
N THR A 403 -9.60 -0.51 -5.98
CA THR A 403 -10.02 -0.27 -7.38
C THR A 403 -9.76 1.17 -7.85
N HIS A 404 -8.93 1.95 -7.14
CA HIS A 404 -8.53 3.33 -7.47
C HIS A 404 -9.70 4.32 -7.55
N GLN A 405 -10.79 4.10 -6.77
CA GLN A 405 -11.98 4.95 -6.76
C GLN A 405 -12.14 5.77 -5.47
N LEU A 406 -11.26 5.60 -4.48
CA LEU A 406 -11.38 6.30 -3.21
C LEU A 406 -10.51 7.55 -3.15
N TRP A 407 -9.21 7.40 -3.29
CA TRP A 407 -8.22 8.47 -3.23
C TRP A 407 -7.34 8.43 -4.47
N PRO A 408 -6.95 9.58 -5.05
CA PRO A 408 -5.98 9.62 -6.15
C PRO A 408 -4.58 9.36 -5.58
N LEU A 409 -4.21 8.08 -5.43
CA LEU A 409 -2.92 7.66 -4.86
C LEU A 409 -1.78 7.70 -5.89
N GLU A 410 -2.10 7.91 -7.16
CA GLU A 410 -1.14 8.00 -8.26
C GLU A 410 -0.83 9.47 -8.55
N ASP A 411 0.44 9.77 -8.79
CA ASP A 411 0.82 11.05 -9.35
C ASP A 411 0.25 11.16 -10.77
N SER A 412 -0.41 12.26 -11.11
CA SER A 412 -1.00 12.55 -12.43
C SER A 412 0.02 12.55 -13.60
N HIS A 413 1.25 12.13 -13.35
CA HIS A 413 2.35 12.02 -14.31
C HIS A 413 2.49 10.65 -14.99
N ALA A 414 1.76 9.62 -14.56
CA ALA A 414 1.81 8.27 -15.14
C ALA A 414 0.92 8.09 -16.40
N GLN A 415 0.23 9.14 -16.84
CA GLN A 415 -0.62 9.13 -18.06
C GLN A 415 0.05 9.86 -19.25
N ARG A 416 1.36 9.63 -19.48
CA ARG A 416 1.99 10.09 -20.73
C ARG A 416 2.72 8.97 -21.45
#